data_08a052b51a52fe25cae8693c61e9a16f
#
_entry.id   08a052b51a52fe25cae8693c61e9a16f
#
_cell.length_a   1.000
_cell.length_b   1.000
_cell.length_c   1.000
_cell.angle_alpha   90.00
_cell.angle_beta   90.00
_cell.angle_gamma   90.00
#
_symmetry.space_group_name_H-M   'P 1'
#
loop_
_entity.id
_entity.type
_entity.pdbx_description
1 polymer ?
#
loop_
_entity_poly.entity_id
_entity_poly.type
_entity_poly.pdbx_seq_one_letter_code
_entity_poly.pdbx_strand_id
1 'polypeptide(L)'
;LGPKSFISTLTELKSYLKFNFSTNINNLNKTSFDKFDVLFLHKQILEDRESNDIIKNINLTKVLATESIENNKFNYNILKLPTSINEINSIIEVSAAKKIFNQNSSIEINDFLLNKNEKKLIKDNKFLILTEKEIQLLELLLKNKKPISKKKILSLVWNYSEDADTHTVETHVYRLRKKINDKFLNENFILSDKDGYYVWKKEI
;
A
#
# COMPACT_ATOMS: atom_id res chain seq x y z
N LEU A 1 17.38 13.15 1.95
CA LEU A 1 17.22 14.59 1.74
C LEU A 1 17.44 15.36 3.03
N GLY A 2 18.15 16.48 2.99
CA GLY A 2 18.44 17.27 4.19
C GLY A 2 19.57 18.29 3.93
N PRO A 3 20.04 18.98 4.99
CA PRO A 3 21.13 19.93 4.91
C PRO A 3 22.45 19.26 4.53
N LYS A 4 23.40 20.04 4.02
CA LYS A 4 24.71 19.51 3.56
C LYS A 4 25.44 18.72 4.66
N SER A 5 25.38 19.18 5.92
CA SER A 5 25.98 18.46 7.06
C SER A 5 25.40 17.05 7.26
N PHE A 6 24.09 16.92 7.20
CA PHE A 6 23.43 15.63 7.31
C PHE A 6 23.84 14.67 6.18
N ILE A 7 23.91 15.19 4.95
CA ILE A 7 24.31 14.40 3.77
C ILE A 7 25.79 14.00 3.86
N SER A 8 26.70 14.89 4.26
CA SER A 8 28.13 14.57 4.41
C SER A 8 28.34 13.51 5.48
N THR A 9 27.69 13.63 6.64
CA THR A 9 27.77 12.64 7.72
C THR A 9 27.33 11.25 7.23
N LEU A 10 26.19 11.14 6.52
CA LEU A 10 25.75 9.86 5.93
C LEU A 10 26.77 9.33 4.91
N THR A 11 27.38 10.21 4.14
CA THR A 11 28.39 9.80 3.14
C THR A 11 29.66 9.26 3.79
N GLU A 12 30.11 9.88 4.88
CA GLU A 12 31.25 9.39 5.68
C GLU A 12 30.97 8.05 6.34
N LEU A 13 29.72 7.85 6.79
CA LEU A 13 29.28 6.61 7.42
C LEU A 13 28.94 5.49 6.42
N LYS A 14 29.07 5.71 5.10
CA LYS A 14 28.61 4.80 4.05
C LYS A 14 29.08 3.36 4.23
N SER A 15 30.30 3.14 4.67
CA SER A 15 30.86 1.79 4.89
C SER A 15 30.21 1.03 6.05
N TYR A 16 29.53 1.71 6.95
CA TYR A 16 28.85 1.14 8.12
C TYR A 16 27.35 0.98 7.91
N LEU A 17 26.81 1.56 6.83
CA LEU A 17 25.39 1.46 6.52
C LEU A 17 25.10 0.17 5.74
N LYS A 18 24.02 -0.52 6.13
CA LYS A 18 23.58 -1.79 5.51
C LYS A 18 22.67 -1.59 4.29
N PHE A 19 22.58 -0.38 3.76
CA PHE A 19 21.77 -0.03 2.62
C PHE A 19 22.51 0.91 1.67
N ASN A 20 22.13 0.88 0.41
CA ASN A 20 22.63 1.84 -0.58
C ASN A 20 21.75 3.09 -0.57
N PHE A 21 22.37 4.26 -0.73
CA PHE A 21 21.64 5.52 -0.80
C PHE A 21 22.17 6.44 -1.91
N SER A 22 21.32 7.34 -2.35
CA SER A 22 21.66 8.39 -3.31
C SER A 22 21.35 9.75 -2.71
N THR A 23 22.27 10.69 -2.88
CA THR A 23 22.15 12.06 -2.40
C THR A 23 21.93 13.06 -3.53
N ASN A 24 22.12 12.65 -4.79
CA ASN A 24 22.07 13.51 -5.97
C ASN A 24 20.63 13.68 -6.48
N ILE A 25 19.78 14.30 -5.68
CA ILE A 25 18.42 14.67 -6.07
C ILE A 25 18.43 16.16 -6.37
N ASN A 26 18.82 16.52 -7.62
CA ASN A 26 18.95 17.92 -8.03
C ASN A 26 17.58 18.61 -8.25
N ASN A 27 16.51 17.81 -8.47
CA ASN A 27 15.16 18.35 -8.66
C ASN A 27 14.13 17.31 -8.23
N LEU A 28 13.45 17.56 -7.12
CA LEU A 28 12.42 16.68 -6.56
C LEU A 28 11.27 16.41 -7.55
N ASN A 29 10.88 17.41 -8.33
CA ASN A 29 9.78 17.31 -9.28
C ASN A 29 10.07 16.43 -10.50
N LYS A 30 11.35 16.27 -10.86
CA LYS A 30 11.79 15.51 -12.06
C LYS A 30 12.39 14.16 -11.73
N THR A 31 12.53 13.83 -10.45
CA THR A 31 13.18 12.58 -10.03
C THR A 31 12.16 11.45 -10.02
N SER A 32 12.43 10.37 -10.76
CA SER A 32 11.67 9.13 -10.56
C SER A 32 12.12 8.46 -9.28
N PHE A 33 11.16 8.23 -8.38
CA PHE A 33 11.38 7.59 -7.08
C PHE A 33 11.15 6.07 -7.11
N ASP A 34 10.81 5.49 -8.25
CA ASP A 34 10.47 4.05 -8.40
C ASP A 34 11.62 3.12 -7.98
N LYS A 35 12.86 3.59 -8.12
CA LYS A 35 14.09 2.84 -7.79
C LYS A 35 14.43 2.84 -6.30
N PHE A 36 13.69 3.60 -5.48
CA PHE A 36 13.99 3.74 -4.06
C PHE A 36 12.92 3.05 -3.21
N ASP A 37 13.33 2.50 -2.09
CA ASP A 37 12.44 1.84 -1.13
C ASP A 37 12.02 2.77 0.00
N VAL A 38 12.90 3.66 0.42
CA VAL A 38 12.71 4.57 1.54
C VAL A 38 13.20 5.97 1.17
N LEU A 39 12.46 6.97 1.60
CA LEU A 39 12.88 8.37 1.55
C LEU A 39 13.35 8.80 2.94
N PHE A 40 14.67 8.95 3.11
CA PHE A 40 15.27 9.39 4.36
C PHE A 40 15.42 10.91 4.39
N LEU A 41 14.78 11.55 5.36
CA LEU A 41 14.61 12.99 5.44
C LEU A 41 15.19 13.53 6.74
N HIS A 42 15.81 14.70 6.71
CA HIS A 42 16.07 15.52 7.90
C HIS A 42 14.93 16.54 8.07
N LYS A 43 14.51 16.83 9.31
CA LYS A 43 13.38 17.75 9.62
C LYS A 43 13.48 19.08 8.87
N GLN A 44 14.70 19.64 8.76
CA GLN A 44 14.94 20.92 8.14
C GLN A 44 14.46 21.03 6.68
N ILE A 45 14.40 19.92 5.91
CA ILE A 45 13.90 19.95 4.54
C ILE A 45 12.39 20.20 4.47
N LEU A 46 11.66 19.91 5.55
CA LEU A 46 10.22 20.11 5.64
C LEU A 46 9.84 21.57 6.02
N GLU A 47 10.80 22.40 6.38
CA GLU A 47 10.60 23.82 6.67
C GLU A 47 10.37 24.62 5.39
N ASP A 48 10.94 24.16 4.27
CA ASP A 48 10.64 24.69 2.95
C ASP A 48 9.28 24.18 2.44
N ARG A 49 8.34 25.09 2.17
CA ARG A 49 6.96 24.75 1.80
C ARG A 49 6.89 23.96 0.49
N GLU A 50 7.67 24.35 -0.51
CA GLU A 50 7.66 23.69 -1.82
C GLU A 50 8.17 22.26 -1.70
N SER A 51 9.32 22.04 -1.05
CA SER A 51 9.87 20.71 -0.79
C SER A 51 8.92 19.84 0.03
N ASN A 52 8.26 20.39 1.04
CA ASN A 52 7.33 19.68 1.89
C ASN A 52 6.11 19.18 1.10
N ASP A 53 5.53 20.01 0.24
CA ASP A 53 4.37 19.63 -0.56
C ASP A 53 4.71 18.57 -1.61
N ILE A 54 5.90 18.65 -2.22
CA ILE A 54 6.40 17.62 -3.11
C ILE A 54 6.61 16.28 -2.34
N ILE A 55 7.31 16.34 -1.20
CA ILE A 55 7.63 15.17 -0.38
C ILE A 55 6.36 14.47 0.09
N LYS A 56 5.30 15.19 0.45
CA LYS A 56 4.01 14.58 0.84
C LYS A 56 3.43 13.70 -0.25
N ASN A 57 3.54 14.12 -1.50
CA ASN A 57 2.97 13.43 -2.66
C ASN A 57 3.82 12.26 -3.16
N ILE A 58 5.08 12.12 -2.71
CA ILE A 58 5.92 10.97 -3.06
C ILE A 58 5.37 9.71 -2.38
N ASN A 59 5.04 8.70 -3.17
CA ASN A 59 4.53 7.41 -2.67
C ASN A 59 5.66 6.47 -2.23
N LEU A 60 6.43 6.89 -1.23
CA LEU A 60 7.47 6.09 -0.58
C LEU A 60 7.30 6.09 0.93
N THR A 61 7.77 5.04 1.59
CA THR A 61 7.93 5.05 3.05
C THR A 61 8.94 6.13 3.44
N LYS A 62 8.56 7.01 4.36
CA LYS A 62 9.37 8.14 4.77
C LYS A 62 9.91 7.92 6.18
N VAL A 63 11.22 8.11 6.34
CA VAL A 63 11.90 8.14 7.64
C VAL A 63 12.37 9.55 7.88
N LEU A 64 11.96 10.15 8.99
CA LEU A 64 12.26 11.52 9.38
C LEU A 64 13.24 11.55 10.54
N ALA A 65 14.44 12.04 10.30
CA ALA A 65 15.43 12.34 11.33
C ALA A 65 15.12 13.70 11.97
N THR A 66 14.93 13.73 13.30
CA THR A 66 14.57 14.94 14.05
C THR A 66 15.04 14.87 15.50
N GLU A 67 15.38 16.01 16.10
CA GLU A 67 15.74 16.14 17.52
C GLU A 67 14.49 16.13 18.42
N SER A 68 13.34 16.60 17.91
CA SER A 68 12.08 16.70 18.64
C SER A 68 10.96 15.86 18.01
N ILE A 69 10.18 15.18 18.84
CA ILE A 69 9.04 14.34 18.42
C ILE A 69 7.73 15.14 18.43
N GLU A 70 7.77 16.43 18.27
CA GLU A 70 6.56 17.24 18.27
C GLU A 70 5.67 16.93 17.07
N ASN A 71 4.44 16.46 17.35
CA ASN A 71 3.32 16.28 16.41
C ASN A 71 3.70 15.71 15.03
N ASN A 72 3.89 14.38 14.96
CA ASN A 72 4.03 13.66 13.69
C ASN A 72 2.70 13.69 12.90
N LYS A 73 2.34 14.87 12.36
CA LYS A 73 1.13 15.07 11.54
C LYS A 73 1.14 14.27 10.24
N PHE A 74 2.30 13.73 9.84
CA PHE A 74 2.50 13.14 8.51
C PHE A 74 2.64 11.62 8.52
N ASN A 75 2.50 10.97 9.67
CA ASN A 75 2.65 9.50 9.79
C ASN A 75 3.99 8.95 9.24
N TYR A 76 5.08 9.71 9.40
CA TYR A 76 6.44 9.28 9.04
C TYR A 76 7.04 8.40 10.14
N ASN A 77 7.91 7.46 9.78
CA ASN A 77 8.73 6.75 10.76
C ASN A 77 9.76 7.73 11.34
N ILE A 78 9.80 7.89 12.65
CA ILE A 78 10.65 8.89 13.30
C ILE A 78 11.98 8.26 13.75
N LEU A 79 13.09 8.86 13.36
CA LEU A 79 14.43 8.60 13.88
C LEU A 79 14.82 9.79 14.76
N LYS A 80 14.90 9.56 16.08
CA LYS A 80 15.29 10.61 17.02
C LYS A 80 16.80 10.85 16.95
N LEU A 81 17.20 12.10 16.84
CA LEU A 81 18.59 12.53 16.91
C LEU A 81 18.94 13.03 18.33
N PRO A 82 20.20 12.82 18.83
CA PRO A 82 21.27 12.02 18.21
C PRO A 82 20.95 10.52 18.21
N THR A 83 21.53 9.76 17.26
CA THR A 83 21.22 8.35 17.02
C THR A 83 22.49 7.54 16.76
N SER A 84 22.39 6.23 16.87
CA SER A 84 23.47 5.28 16.53
C SER A 84 23.34 4.76 15.10
N ILE A 85 24.44 4.26 14.54
CA ILE A 85 24.46 3.60 13.23
C ILE A 85 23.51 2.38 13.20
N ASN A 86 23.42 1.66 14.32
CA ASN A 86 22.53 0.50 14.42
C ASN A 86 21.05 0.90 14.32
N GLU A 87 20.67 2.01 14.95
CA GLU A 87 19.29 2.52 14.86
C GLU A 87 18.98 3.02 13.45
N ILE A 88 19.93 3.70 12.78
CA ILE A 88 19.77 4.09 11.37
C ILE A 88 19.54 2.86 10.50
N ASN A 89 20.39 1.84 10.61
CA ASN A 89 20.27 0.61 9.83
C ASN A 89 18.93 -0.08 10.10
N SER A 90 18.55 -0.24 11.36
CA SER A 90 17.30 -0.90 11.77
C SER A 90 16.06 -0.20 11.24
N ILE A 91 15.96 1.13 11.38
CA ILE A 91 14.77 1.86 10.94
C ILE A 91 14.62 1.85 9.41
N ILE A 92 15.72 1.93 8.67
CA ILE A 92 15.69 1.86 7.20
C ILE A 92 15.30 0.45 6.74
N GLU A 93 15.88 -0.60 7.34
CA GLU A 93 15.55 -1.98 7.03
C GLU A 93 14.07 -2.30 7.27
N VAL A 94 13.53 -1.94 8.44
CA VAL A 94 12.11 -2.12 8.77
C VAL A 94 11.20 -1.32 7.82
N SER A 95 11.62 -0.11 7.46
CA SER A 95 10.85 0.75 6.55
C SER A 95 10.84 0.22 5.12
N ALA A 96 11.94 -0.34 4.64
CA ALA A 96 12.05 -0.99 3.34
C ALA A 96 11.22 -2.30 3.30
N ALA A 97 11.34 -3.14 4.33
CA ALA A 97 10.54 -4.36 4.45
C ALA A 97 9.03 -4.08 4.45
N LYS A 98 8.61 -3.00 5.11
CA LYS A 98 7.20 -2.57 5.11
C LYS A 98 6.71 -2.19 3.71
N LYS A 99 7.54 -1.57 2.87
CA LYS A 99 7.20 -1.27 1.47
C LYS A 99 6.98 -2.55 0.68
N ILE A 100 7.92 -3.50 0.75
CA ILE A 100 7.83 -4.80 0.04
C ILE A 100 6.59 -5.56 0.50
N PHE A 101 6.34 -5.60 1.81
CA PHE A 101 5.17 -6.25 2.38
C PHE A 101 3.86 -5.61 1.88
N ASN A 102 3.78 -4.28 1.81
CA ASN A 102 2.61 -3.57 1.30
C ASN A 102 2.41 -3.78 -0.21
N GLN A 103 3.48 -3.77 -1.00
CA GLN A 103 3.41 -4.05 -2.44
C GLN A 103 2.92 -5.47 -2.72
N ASN A 104 3.45 -6.47 -2.01
CA ASN A 104 3.03 -7.87 -2.16
C ASN A 104 1.58 -8.10 -1.69
N SER A 105 1.05 -7.19 -0.90
CA SER A 105 -0.30 -7.26 -0.34
C SER A 105 -1.32 -6.45 -1.12
N SER A 106 -0.90 -5.72 -2.14
CA SER A 106 -1.77 -4.88 -2.95
C SER A 106 -2.01 -5.51 -4.31
N ILE A 107 -3.26 -5.51 -4.75
CA ILE A 107 -3.68 -6.01 -6.06
C ILE A 107 -4.38 -4.86 -6.78
N GLU A 108 -3.86 -4.48 -7.94
CA GLU A 108 -4.50 -3.50 -8.82
C GLU A 108 -5.63 -4.15 -9.63
N ILE A 109 -6.78 -3.48 -9.66
CA ILE A 109 -8.00 -3.94 -10.33
C ILE A 109 -8.59 -2.75 -11.09
N ASN A 110 -8.25 -2.60 -12.36
CA ASN A 110 -8.64 -1.41 -13.14
C ASN A 110 -8.21 -0.12 -12.40
N ASP A 111 -9.18 0.69 -11.98
CA ASP A 111 -8.95 1.94 -11.25
C ASP A 111 -8.94 1.75 -9.72
N PHE A 112 -8.97 0.51 -9.24
CA PHE A 112 -9.00 0.19 -7.81
C PHE A 112 -7.69 -0.44 -7.35
N LEU A 113 -7.36 -0.22 -6.08
CA LEU A 113 -6.29 -0.90 -5.37
C LEU A 113 -6.88 -1.68 -4.18
N LEU A 114 -6.77 -3.00 -4.22
CA LEU A 114 -7.10 -3.85 -3.07
C LEU A 114 -5.86 -3.99 -2.18
N ASN A 115 -5.87 -3.31 -1.04
CA ASN A 115 -4.83 -3.47 -0.01
C ASN A 115 -5.30 -4.50 1.02
N LYS A 116 -4.72 -5.70 0.97
CA LYS A 116 -5.10 -6.82 1.83
C LYS A 116 -4.70 -6.62 3.29
N ASN A 117 -3.58 -5.98 3.54
CA ASN A 117 -3.07 -5.74 4.89
C ASN A 117 -3.93 -4.71 5.64
N GLU A 118 -4.28 -3.62 4.97
CA GLU A 118 -5.16 -2.60 5.53
C GLU A 118 -6.63 -2.96 5.43
N LYS A 119 -6.95 -4.09 4.77
CA LYS A 119 -8.32 -4.53 4.48
C LYS A 119 -9.16 -3.46 3.80
N LYS A 120 -8.57 -2.81 2.78
CA LYS A 120 -9.19 -1.68 2.09
C LYS A 120 -9.25 -1.92 0.59
N LEU A 121 -10.37 -1.54 0.00
CA LEU A 121 -10.49 -1.27 -1.43
C LEU A 121 -10.43 0.24 -1.63
N ILE A 122 -9.51 0.70 -2.46
CA ILE A 122 -9.17 2.14 -2.62
C ILE A 122 -9.43 2.54 -4.07
N LYS A 123 -10.04 3.72 -4.27
CA LYS A 123 -10.17 4.40 -5.56
C LYS A 123 -10.27 5.91 -5.32
N ASP A 124 -9.56 6.72 -6.11
CA ASP A 124 -9.65 8.20 -6.13
C ASP A 124 -9.62 8.83 -4.71
N ASN A 125 -8.64 8.46 -3.89
CA ASN A 125 -8.50 8.91 -2.49
C ASN A 125 -9.66 8.51 -1.55
N LYS A 126 -10.64 7.73 -2.01
CA LYS A 126 -11.67 7.12 -1.18
C LYS A 126 -11.29 5.68 -0.86
N PHE A 127 -11.70 5.20 0.29
CA PHE A 127 -11.50 3.80 0.66
C PHE A 127 -12.76 3.19 1.27
N LEU A 128 -12.86 1.87 1.12
CA LEU A 128 -13.87 1.02 1.69
C LEU A 128 -13.20 -0.05 2.53
N ILE A 129 -13.58 -0.18 3.80
CA ILE A 129 -13.06 -1.24 4.68
C ILE A 129 -13.75 -2.56 4.33
N LEU A 130 -12.96 -3.62 4.16
CA LEU A 130 -13.41 -4.96 3.83
C LEU A 130 -13.22 -5.91 5.02
N THR A 131 -14.07 -6.91 5.12
CA THR A 131 -13.87 -8.06 6.01
C THR A 131 -12.88 -9.04 5.39
N GLU A 132 -12.34 -9.95 6.20
CA GLU A 132 -11.43 -11.00 5.74
C GLU A 132 -12.06 -11.86 4.62
N LYS A 133 -13.34 -12.22 4.78
CA LYS A 133 -14.06 -13.02 3.78
C LYS A 133 -14.32 -12.27 2.47
N GLU A 134 -14.56 -10.97 2.55
CA GLU A 134 -14.69 -10.11 1.35
C GLU A 134 -13.34 -10.02 0.60
N ILE A 135 -12.22 -9.94 1.32
CA ILE A 135 -10.87 -9.96 0.71
C ILE A 135 -10.60 -11.30 0.05
N GLN A 136 -10.82 -12.43 0.76
CA GLN A 136 -10.62 -13.77 0.22
C GLN A 136 -11.47 -14.01 -1.04
N LEU A 137 -12.73 -13.54 -1.03
CA LEU A 137 -13.60 -13.60 -2.19
C LEU A 137 -13.03 -12.80 -3.37
N LEU A 138 -12.63 -11.55 -3.15
CA LEU A 138 -12.05 -10.72 -4.20
C LEU A 138 -10.76 -11.31 -4.74
N GLU A 139 -9.85 -11.78 -3.88
CA GLU A 139 -8.62 -12.45 -4.31
C GLU A 139 -8.90 -13.67 -5.17
N LEU A 140 -9.87 -14.49 -4.76
CA LEU A 140 -10.26 -15.67 -5.51
C LEU A 140 -10.75 -15.32 -6.91
N LEU A 141 -11.65 -14.33 -7.02
CA LEU A 141 -12.18 -13.85 -8.30
C LEU A 141 -11.09 -13.21 -9.17
N LEU A 142 -10.13 -12.51 -8.57
CA LEU A 142 -9.05 -11.83 -9.29
C LEU A 142 -7.95 -12.77 -9.80
N LYS A 143 -7.67 -13.86 -9.08
CA LYS A 143 -6.70 -14.88 -9.50
C LYS A 143 -7.19 -15.71 -10.69
N ASN A 144 -8.49 -15.75 -10.91
CA ASN A 144 -9.09 -16.55 -11.96
C ASN A 144 -9.49 -15.67 -13.14
N LYS A 145 -9.14 -16.11 -14.36
CA LYS A 145 -9.55 -15.44 -15.61
C LYS A 145 -10.98 -15.81 -16.06
N LYS A 146 -11.53 -16.90 -15.51
CA LYS A 146 -12.87 -17.41 -15.84
C LYS A 146 -13.79 -17.24 -14.64
N PRO A 147 -15.11 -17.16 -14.86
CA PRO A 147 -16.11 -17.17 -13.80
C PRO A 147 -15.95 -18.37 -12.86
N ILE A 148 -16.21 -18.15 -11.59
CA ILE A 148 -16.08 -19.18 -10.56
C ILE A 148 -17.46 -19.52 -10.03
N SER A 149 -17.79 -20.82 -10.04
CA SER A 149 -19.09 -21.31 -9.60
C SER A 149 -19.32 -21.02 -8.10
N LYS A 150 -20.59 -20.84 -7.73
CA LYS A 150 -21.01 -20.60 -6.33
C LYS A 150 -20.51 -21.69 -5.39
N LYS A 151 -20.60 -22.96 -5.79
CA LYS A 151 -20.10 -24.11 -4.99
C LYS A 151 -18.60 -24.01 -4.72
N LYS A 152 -17.81 -23.69 -5.75
CA LYS A 152 -16.37 -23.52 -5.61
C LYS A 152 -16.00 -22.32 -4.73
N ILE A 153 -16.73 -21.21 -4.83
CA ILE A 153 -16.56 -20.05 -3.95
C ILE A 153 -16.87 -20.42 -2.51
N LEU A 154 -17.98 -21.14 -2.28
CA LEU A 154 -18.41 -21.56 -0.94
C LEU A 154 -17.35 -22.45 -0.27
N SER A 155 -16.80 -23.41 -0.99
CA SER A 155 -15.74 -24.30 -0.50
C SER A 155 -14.44 -23.53 -0.21
N LEU A 156 -13.94 -22.72 -1.16
CA LEU A 156 -12.63 -22.07 -1.05
C LEU A 156 -12.59 -20.87 -0.09
N VAL A 157 -13.70 -20.14 0.06
CA VAL A 157 -13.74 -18.94 0.91
C VAL A 157 -14.30 -19.26 2.28
N TRP A 158 -15.34 -20.09 2.39
CA TRP A 158 -16.02 -20.38 3.67
C TRP A 158 -15.69 -21.74 4.24
N ASN A 159 -14.95 -22.59 3.51
CA ASN A 159 -14.62 -23.98 3.89
C ASN A 159 -15.85 -24.85 4.16
N TYR A 160 -16.96 -24.57 3.48
CA TYR A 160 -18.14 -25.43 3.52
C TYR A 160 -18.06 -26.57 2.51
N SER A 161 -18.77 -27.68 2.77
CA SER A 161 -18.88 -28.76 1.80
C SER A 161 -19.58 -28.30 0.53
N GLU A 162 -19.29 -28.95 -0.60
CA GLU A 162 -19.90 -28.60 -1.91
C GLU A 162 -21.42 -28.83 -1.95
N ASP A 163 -21.95 -29.59 -1.01
CA ASP A 163 -23.39 -29.86 -0.85
C ASP A 163 -24.11 -28.81 -0.01
N ALA A 164 -23.37 -27.86 0.58
CA ALA A 164 -23.97 -26.80 1.37
C ALA A 164 -24.71 -25.78 0.50
N ASP A 165 -25.69 -25.11 1.10
CA ASP A 165 -26.52 -24.13 0.42
C ASP A 165 -25.69 -22.93 -0.10
N THR A 166 -25.79 -22.69 -1.40
CA THR A 166 -25.07 -21.58 -2.08
C THR A 166 -25.67 -20.20 -1.85
N HIS A 167 -26.84 -20.09 -1.20
CA HIS A 167 -27.44 -18.79 -0.83
C HIS A 167 -26.53 -17.92 0.05
N THR A 168 -25.64 -18.55 0.83
CA THR A 168 -24.60 -17.84 1.58
C THR A 168 -23.74 -17.00 0.65
N VAL A 169 -23.24 -17.55 -0.47
CA VAL A 169 -22.41 -16.85 -1.44
C VAL A 169 -23.19 -15.70 -2.09
N GLU A 170 -24.43 -15.94 -2.49
CA GLU A 170 -25.29 -14.91 -3.12
C GLU A 170 -25.51 -13.72 -2.18
N THR A 171 -25.79 -13.99 -0.92
CA THR A 171 -25.99 -12.95 0.10
C THR A 171 -24.72 -12.13 0.31
N HIS A 172 -23.56 -12.77 0.40
CA HIS A 172 -22.29 -12.08 0.59
C HIS A 172 -21.89 -11.26 -0.65
N VAL A 173 -22.05 -11.81 -1.84
CA VAL A 173 -21.79 -11.09 -3.09
C VAL A 173 -22.74 -9.89 -3.23
N TYR A 174 -24.02 -10.05 -2.95
CA TYR A 174 -24.98 -8.95 -2.98
C TYR A 174 -24.59 -7.82 -2.02
N ARG A 175 -24.28 -8.17 -0.76
CA ARG A 175 -23.84 -7.18 0.25
C ARG A 175 -22.56 -6.46 -0.17
N LEU A 176 -21.60 -7.18 -0.72
CA LEU A 176 -20.34 -6.60 -1.18
C LEU A 176 -20.54 -5.68 -2.39
N ARG A 177 -21.36 -6.08 -3.37
CA ARG A 177 -21.74 -5.24 -4.51
C ARG A 177 -22.39 -3.93 -4.03
N LYS A 178 -23.37 -4.03 -3.13
CA LYS A 178 -24.05 -2.87 -2.55
C LYS A 178 -23.05 -1.95 -1.86
N LYS A 179 -22.19 -2.48 -1.02
CA LYS A 179 -21.16 -1.75 -0.28
C LYS A 179 -20.17 -1.01 -1.21
N ILE A 180 -19.78 -1.65 -2.34
CA ILE A 180 -18.91 -1.06 -3.36
C ILE A 180 -19.67 0.03 -4.12
N ASN A 181 -20.90 -0.22 -4.50
CA ASN A 181 -21.73 0.76 -5.22
C ASN A 181 -22.02 2.00 -4.37
N ASP A 182 -22.41 1.82 -3.11
CA ASP A 182 -22.68 2.92 -2.17
C ASP A 182 -21.44 3.83 -1.98
N LYS A 183 -20.21 3.25 -2.04
CA LYS A 183 -18.98 4.01 -1.81
C LYS A 183 -18.39 4.63 -3.08
N PHE A 184 -18.44 3.91 -4.20
CA PHE A 184 -17.70 4.25 -5.42
C PHE A 184 -18.58 4.48 -6.65
N LEU A 185 -19.90 4.31 -6.51
CA LEU A 185 -20.88 4.39 -7.62
C LEU A 185 -20.52 3.43 -8.77
N ASN A 186 -20.10 2.19 -8.41
CA ASN A 186 -19.72 1.16 -9.37
C ASN A 186 -20.55 -0.11 -9.17
N GLU A 187 -21.55 -0.29 -10.03
CA GLU A 187 -22.46 -1.45 -10.01
C GLU A 187 -21.83 -2.71 -10.64
N ASN A 188 -20.81 -2.54 -11.49
CA ASN A 188 -20.25 -3.59 -12.33
C ASN A 188 -18.91 -4.12 -11.84
N PHE A 189 -18.56 -3.91 -10.58
CA PHE A 189 -17.28 -4.37 -10.03
C PHE A 189 -17.19 -5.90 -9.95
N ILE A 190 -18.25 -6.55 -9.49
CA ILE A 190 -18.39 -8.01 -9.52
C ILE A 190 -19.53 -8.36 -10.47
N LEU A 191 -19.22 -9.12 -11.49
CA LEU A 191 -20.19 -9.58 -12.49
C LEU A 191 -20.59 -11.03 -12.24
N SER A 192 -21.67 -11.45 -12.84
CA SER A 192 -22.15 -12.84 -12.81
C SER A 192 -22.68 -13.25 -14.17
N ASP A 193 -22.44 -14.49 -14.53
CA ASP A 193 -23.03 -15.17 -15.67
C ASP A 193 -23.56 -16.56 -15.28
N LYS A 194 -23.86 -17.42 -16.28
CA LYS A 194 -24.32 -18.79 -16.06
C LYS A 194 -23.31 -19.69 -15.35
N ASP A 195 -22.01 -19.38 -15.48
CA ASP A 195 -20.91 -20.19 -14.94
C ASP A 195 -20.47 -19.74 -13.54
N GLY A 196 -20.88 -18.53 -13.10
CA GLY A 196 -20.60 -18.03 -11.76
C GLY A 196 -20.30 -16.54 -11.66
N TYR A 197 -19.41 -16.17 -10.73
CA TYR A 197 -19.00 -14.80 -10.47
C TYR A 197 -17.58 -14.52 -10.97
N TYR A 198 -17.34 -13.29 -11.41
CA TYR A 198 -16.03 -12.79 -11.82
C TYR A 198 -15.91 -11.28 -11.60
N VAL A 199 -14.67 -10.78 -11.54
CA VAL A 199 -14.37 -9.35 -11.58
C VAL A 199 -13.92 -9.02 -12.99
N TRP A 200 -14.59 -8.04 -13.59
CA TRP A 200 -14.19 -7.57 -14.91
C TRP A 200 -12.83 -6.87 -14.85
N LYS A 201 -11.90 -7.30 -15.69
CA LYS A 201 -10.61 -6.66 -15.89
C LYS A 201 -10.58 -6.05 -17.27
N LYS A 202 -10.15 -4.79 -17.35
CA LYS A 202 -9.85 -4.14 -18.61
C LYS A 202 -8.64 -4.88 -19.22
N GLU A 203 -8.78 -5.41 -20.40
CA GLU A 203 -7.63 -5.96 -21.13
C GLU A 203 -6.70 -4.79 -21.46
N ILE A 204 -5.42 -4.95 -21.11
CA ILE A 204 -4.34 -3.99 -21.40
C ILE A 204 -3.80 -4.32 -22.79
#